data_332d2676efc37b5b12baeaa5a4ea31ae
#
_entry.id   332d2676efc37b5b12baeaa5a4ea31ae
#
_cell.length_a   1.000
_cell.length_b   1.000
_cell.length_c   1.000
_cell.angle_alpha   90.00
_cell.angle_beta   90.00
_cell.angle_gamma   90.00
#
_symmetry.space_group_name_H-M   'P 1'
#
loop_
_entity.id
_entity.type
_entity.pdbx_description
1 polymer ?
#
loop_
_entity_poly.entity_id
_entity_poly.type
_entity_poly.pdbx_seq_one_letter_code
_entity_poly.pdbx_strand_id
1 'polypeptide(L)'
;TPYWRSSAVHLVSINKIAYSPKAVEAMYQCATCGLCKTWCKPEVDVANIVEKARKEIVQKGLAPKSVSKVNETTQKNLNPYGEPNVNRFSKLKIGGLTKKRKSEILYFVGCTTAYKHPEIANSIIDIMKLADADFTLLADSEQCCGSPLIRLGLEDEAKKLIAHNSEAIND
;
A
#
# COMPACT_ATOMS: atom_id res chain seq x y z
N THR A 1 -4.83 22.62 3.84
CA THR A 1 -5.91 22.47 2.84
C THR A 1 -5.38 21.81 1.56
N PRO A 2 -6.23 21.17 0.75
CA PRO A 2 -5.83 20.61 -0.56
C PRO A 2 -5.21 21.66 -1.50
N TYR A 3 -5.82 22.82 -1.58
CA TYR A 3 -5.32 23.97 -2.37
C TYR A 3 -3.88 24.35 -2.00
N TRP A 4 -3.59 24.49 -0.72
CA TRP A 4 -2.26 24.86 -0.26
C TRP A 4 -1.20 23.80 -0.63
N ARG A 5 -1.55 22.51 -0.53
CA ARG A 5 -0.63 21.42 -0.91
C ARG A 5 -0.31 21.47 -2.41
N SER A 6 -1.30 21.56 -3.27
CA SER A 6 -1.07 21.64 -4.72
C SER A 6 -0.30 22.90 -5.11
N SER A 7 -0.61 24.06 -4.50
CA SER A 7 0.12 25.31 -4.76
C SER A 7 1.58 25.23 -4.30
N ALA A 8 1.85 24.63 -3.13
CA ALA A 8 3.22 24.47 -2.64
C ALA A 8 4.04 23.56 -3.57
N VAL A 9 3.47 22.44 -4.03
CA VAL A 9 4.13 21.54 -5.00
C VAL A 9 4.38 22.25 -6.32
N HIS A 10 3.43 23.04 -6.82
CA HIS A 10 3.63 23.83 -8.02
C HIS A 10 4.77 24.83 -7.87
N LEU A 11 4.84 25.58 -6.77
CA LEU A 11 5.92 26.54 -6.52
C LEU A 11 7.30 25.87 -6.42
N VAL A 12 7.35 24.64 -5.86
CA VAL A 12 8.57 23.83 -5.85
C VAL A 12 8.94 23.41 -7.28
N SER A 13 7.99 22.93 -8.07
CA SER A 13 8.25 22.43 -9.43
C SER A 13 8.77 23.50 -10.40
N ILE A 14 8.44 24.77 -10.17
CA ILE A 14 8.96 25.92 -10.92
C ILE A 14 10.16 26.60 -10.23
N ASN A 15 10.79 25.95 -9.24
CA ASN A 15 11.96 26.42 -8.51
C ASN A 15 11.80 27.79 -7.81
N LYS A 16 10.57 28.16 -7.42
CA LYS A 16 10.32 29.40 -6.67
C LYS A 16 10.54 29.23 -5.18
N ILE A 17 10.34 28.03 -4.65
CA ILE A 17 10.61 27.68 -3.25
C ILE A 17 11.22 26.29 -3.16
N ALA A 18 11.87 25.97 -2.03
CA ALA A 18 12.30 24.62 -1.70
C ALA A 18 11.32 23.98 -0.70
N TYR A 19 11.39 22.64 -0.55
CA TYR A 19 10.66 21.97 0.52
C TYR A 19 11.20 22.39 1.89
N SER A 20 10.44 23.22 2.61
CA SER A 20 10.70 23.49 4.01
C SER A 20 10.23 22.32 4.90
N PRO A 21 10.73 22.19 6.15
CA PRO A 21 10.23 21.15 7.08
C PRO A 21 8.71 21.16 7.26
N LYS A 22 8.08 22.35 7.33
CA LYS A 22 6.62 22.51 7.41
C LYS A 22 5.91 22.07 6.12
N ALA A 23 6.50 22.31 4.96
CA ALA A 23 5.96 21.84 3.69
C ALA A 23 6.01 20.32 3.59
N VAL A 24 7.12 19.70 3.97
CA VAL A 24 7.27 18.24 4.06
C VAL A 24 6.23 17.65 5.01
N GLU A 25 6.13 18.16 6.24
CA GLU A 25 5.14 17.70 7.21
C GLU A 25 3.71 17.75 6.63
N ALA A 26 3.33 18.87 6.02
CA ALA A 26 2.00 19.02 5.43
C ALA A 26 1.72 18.03 4.27
N MET A 27 2.74 17.62 3.50
CA MET A 27 2.58 16.57 2.49
C MET A 27 2.28 15.22 3.16
N TYR A 28 2.98 14.88 4.27
CA TYR A 28 2.75 13.61 4.98
C TYR A 28 1.50 13.61 5.87
N GLN A 29 0.91 14.75 6.19
CA GLN A 29 -0.41 14.85 6.83
C GLN A 29 -1.59 14.57 5.88
N CYS A 30 -1.37 14.43 4.58
CA CYS A 30 -2.42 14.08 3.63
C CYS A 30 -2.69 12.58 3.67
N ALA A 31 -3.94 12.18 3.88
CA ALA A 31 -4.34 10.77 3.83
C ALA A 31 -4.40 10.19 2.40
N THR A 32 -4.17 10.99 1.36
CA THR A 32 -4.29 10.62 -0.06
C THR A 32 -5.62 9.90 -0.39
N CYS A 33 -6.70 10.28 0.29
CA CYS A 33 -8.03 9.64 0.17
C CYS A 33 -8.80 10.01 -1.11
N GLY A 34 -8.33 10.98 -1.90
CA GLY A 34 -8.97 11.40 -3.15
C GLY A 34 -10.22 12.27 -3.00
N LEU A 35 -10.79 12.44 -1.79
CA LEU A 35 -12.04 13.17 -1.57
C LEU A 35 -12.03 14.59 -2.15
N CYS A 36 -10.88 15.29 -2.10
CA CYS A 36 -10.75 16.63 -2.65
C CYS A 36 -10.93 16.68 -4.18
N LYS A 37 -10.64 15.61 -4.91
CA LYS A 37 -10.88 15.50 -6.35
C LYS A 37 -12.37 15.45 -6.66
N THR A 38 -13.14 14.69 -5.88
CA THR A 38 -14.60 14.52 -6.05
C THR A 38 -15.34 15.84 -5.92
N TRP A 39 -14.88 16.75 -5.06
CA TRP A 39 -15.48 18.08 -4.86
C TRP A 39 -14.88 19.18 -5.72
N CYS A 40 -13.82 18.88 -6.45
CA CYS A 40 -13.12 19.86 -7.28
C CYS A 40 -13.76 19.93 -8.66
N LYS A 41 -14.39 21.07 -9.02
CA LYS A 41 -15.01 21.24 -10.34
C LYS A 41 -14.05 20.97 -11.52
N PRO A 42 -12.77 21.42 -11.49
CA PRO A 42 -11.74 21.05 -12.49
C PRO A 42 -11.08 19.68 -12.22
N GLU A 43 -11.58 18.87 -11.30
CA GLU A 43 -11.10 17.50 -10.99
C GLU A 43 -9.60 17.37 -10.69
N VAL A 44 -9.01 18.37 -10.04
CA VAL A 44 -7.59 18.35 -9.68
C VAL A 44 -7.29 17.20 -8.71
N ASP A 45 -6.44 16.27 -9.13
CA ASP A 45 -6.03 15.11 -8.35
C ASP A 45 -4.91 15.44 -7.35
N VAL A 46 -5.29 16.08 -6.25
CA VAL A 46 -4.36 16.48 -5.17
C VAL A 46 -3.71 15.25 -4.52
N ALA A 47 -4.37 14.11 -4.47
CA ALA A 47 -3.79 12.89 -3.90
C ALA A 47 -2.56 12.45 -4.71
N ASN A 48 -2.69 12.37 -6.03
CA ASN A 48 -1.59 12.05 -6.95
C ASN A 48 -0.47 13.11 -6.88
N ILE A 49 -0.82 14.40 -6.85
CA ILE A 49 0.16 15.48 -6.68
C ILE A 49 0.98 15.29 -5.41
N VAL A 50 0.34 14.96 -4.29
CA VAL A 50 1.01 14.73 -3.00
C VAL A 50 1.88 13.47 -3.04
N GLU A 51 1.44 12.38 -3.65
CA GLU A 51 2.24 11.16 -3.77
C GLU A 51 3.51 11.41 -4.59
N LYS A 52 3.41 12.12 -5.71
CA LYS A 52 4.59 12.55 -6.50
C LYS A 52 5.52 13.46 -5.71
N ALA A 53 4.98 14.39 -4.94
CA ALA A 53 5.78 15.25 -4.06
C ALA A 53 6.51 14.45 -2.97
N ARG A 54 5.86 13.44 -2.36
CA ARG A 54 6.49 12.54 -1.39
C ARG A 54 7.64 11.74 -2.02
N LYS A 55 7.48 11.27 -3.26
CA LYS A 55 8.56 10.59 -4.00
C LYS A 55 9.77 11.52 -4.15
N GLU A 56 9.56 12.75 -4.56
CA GLU A 56 10.64 13.75 -4.69
C GLU A 56 11.29 14.07 -3.33
N ILE A 57 10.48 14.20 -2.26
CA ILE A 57 10.96 14.43 -0.88
C ILE A 57 11.84 13.26 -0.41
N VAL A 58 11.45 12.02 -0.69
CA VAL A 58 12.25 10.81 -0.39
C VAL A 58 13.57 10.86 -1.15
N GLN A 59 13.54 11.11 -2.46
CA GLN A 59 14.74 11.19 -3.31
C GLN A 59 15.73 12.28 -2.84
N LYS A 60 15.22 13.37 -2.27
CA LYS A 60 16.03 14.44 -1.69
C LYS A 60 16.51 14.16 -0.25
N GLY A 61 16.16 13.02 0.32
CA GLY A 61 16.52 12.69 1.70
C GLY A 61 15.81 13.53 2.77
N LEU A 62 14.69 14.17 2.43
CA LEU A 62 13.94 15.06 3.31
C LEU A 62 12.76 14.39 4.00
N ALA A 63 12.55 13.10 3.76
CA ALA A 63 11.41 12.36 4.32
C ALA A 63 11.51 12.23 5.85
N PRO A 64 10.38 12.24 6.57
CA PRO A 64 10.35 11.97 8.00
C PRO A 64 10.97 10.61 8.36
N LYS A 65 11.63 10.49 9.50
CA LYS A 65 12.24 9.22 9.97
C LYS A 65 11.23 8.07 10.06
N SER A 66 9.96 8.36 10.31
CA SER A 66 8.89 7.36 10.30
C SER A 66 8.73 6.65 8.95
N VAL A 67 9.01 7.33 7.84
CA VAL A 67 8.97 6.77 6.49
C VAL A 67 10.06 5.72 6.31
N SER A 68 11.30 6.02 6.72
CA SER A 68 12.42 5.06 6.69
C SER A 68 12.12 3.84 7.55
N LYS A 69 11.55 4.05 8.75
CA LYS A 69 11.17 2.95 9.64
C LYS A 69 10.12 2.03 9.02
N VAL A 70 9.10 2.58 8.35
CA VAL A 70 8.10 1.77 7.65
C VAL A 70 8.74 1.00 6.50
N ASN A 71 9.66 1.63 5.75
CA ASN A 71 10.39 0.96 4.69
C ASN A 71 11.20 -0.23 5.22
N GLU A 72 12.08 0.00 6.19
CA GLU A 72 12.90 -1.04 6.82
C GLU A 72 12.05 -2.20 7.35
N THR A 73 10.96 -1.88 8.05
CA THR A 73 10.02 -2.88 8.57
C THR A 73 9.40 -3.70 7.44
N THR A 74 8.96 -3.02 6.37
CA THR A 74 8.30 -3.70 5.25
C THR A 74 9.28 -4.54 4.44
N GLN A 75 10.50 -4.06 4.19
CA GLN A 75 11.52 -4.84 3.48
C GLN A 75 11.94 -6.09 4.27
N LYS A 76 12.08 -5.97 5.60
CA LYS A 76 12.49 -7.07 6.46
C LYS A 76 11.40 -8.13 6.63
N ASN A 77 10.15 -7.72 6.80
CA ASN A 77 9.05 -8.61 7.21
C ASN A 77 8.02 -8.84 6.10
N LEU A 78 8.21 -8.24 4.91
CA LEU A 78 7.29 -8.30 3.76
C LEU A 78 5.87 -7.77 4.09
N ASN A 79 5.79 -6.95 5.15
CA ASN A 79 4.57 -6.26 5.59
C ASN A 79 4.92 -5.05 6.48
N PRO A 80 4.05 -4.01 6.56
CA PRO A 80 4.33 -2.79 7.32
C PRO A 80 4.12 -2.95 8.84
N TYR A 81 3.63 -4.09 9.31
CA TYR A 81 3.30 -4.32 10.73
C TYR A 81 4.45 -4.91 11.54
N GLY A 82 5.52 -5.37 10.89
CA GLY A 82 6.68 -5.99 11.54
C GLY A 82 6.41 -7.42 12.02
N GLU A 83 5.32 -8.01 11.63
CA GLU A 83 5.01 -9.41 11.92
C GLU A 83 5.82 -10.34 11.00
N PRO A 84 6.30 -11.51 11.47
CA PRO A 84 6.94 -12.47 10.59
C PRO A 84 5.99 -12.91 9.46
N ASN A 85 6.46 -12.93 8.20
CA ASN A 85 5.59 -13.27 7.07
C ASN A 85 5.02 -14.70 7.15
N VAL A 86 5.75 -15.62 7.74
CA VAL A 86 5.30 -17.00 8.02
C VAL A 86 4.00 -17.05 8.85
N ASN A 87 3.73 -16.03 9.66
CA ASN A 87 2.53 -15.94 10.47
C ASN A 87 1.32 -15.32 9.74
N ARG A 88 1.47 -14.91 8.46
CA ARG A 88 0.43 -14.20 7.70
C ARG A 88 -0.91 -14.94 7.69
N PHE A 89 -0.88 -16.26 7.55
CA PHE A 89 -2.08 -17.08 7.43
C PHE A 89 -2.40 -17.90 8.69
N SER A 90 -1.63 -17.74 9.77
CA SER A 90 -1.76 -18.56 10.98
C SER A 90 -3.13 -18.49 11.67
N LYS A 91 -3.87 -17.38 11.48
CA LYS A 91 -5.20 -17.14 12.06
C LYS A 91 -6.34 -17.39 11.07
N LEU A 92 -6.04 -17.84 9.85
CA LEU A 92 -7.03 -18.01 8.81
C LEU A 92 -7.46 -19.46 8.65
N LYS A 93 -8.75 -19.67 8.36
CA LYS A 93 -9.38 -20.99 8.11
C LYS A 93 -9.06 -21.51 6.70
N ILE A 94 -7.79 -21.52 6.31
CA ILE A 94 -7.37 -21.81 4.92
C ILE A 94 -7.53 -23.27 4.50
N GLY A 95 -7.54 -24.22 5.43
CA GLY A 95 -7.91 -25.65 5.28
C GLY A 95 -7.80 -26.25 3.87
N GLY A 96 -6.61 -26.46 3.33
CA GLY A 96 -6.41 -27.03 2.01
C GLY A 96 -6.51 -26.04 0.81
N LEU A 97 -6.86 -24.79 1.06
CA LEU A 97 -6.81 -23.70 0.06
C LEU A 97 -5.35 -23.26 -0.14
N THR A 98 -4.59 -24.04 -0.89
CA THR A 98 -3.14 -23.81 -1.03
C THR A 98 -2.79 -23.22 -2.39
N LYS A 99 -1.69 -22.50 -2.42
CA LYS A 99 -1.08 -21.81 -3.56
C LYS A 99 -0.84 -22.63 -4.83
N LYS A 100 -0.85 -23.95 -4.76
CA LYS A 100 -0.53 -24.82 -5.91
C LYS A 100 -1.74 -25.20 -6.76
N ARG A 101 -2.94 -24.82 -6.32
CA ARG A 101 -4.17 -25.14 -7.02
C ARG A 101 -4.46 -24.04 -8.05
N LYS A 102 -4.66 -24.43 -9.31
CA LYS A 102 -5.25 -23.53 -10.31
C LYS A 102 -6.73 -23.35 -9.98
N SER A 103 -7.18 -22.12 -9.92
CA SER A 103 -8.57 -21.75 -9.60
C SER A 103 -8.97 -20.53 -10.43
N GLU A 104 -10.27 -20.34 -10.61
CA GLU A 104 -10.80 -19.20 -11.37
C GLU A 104 -10.59 -17.88 -10.62
N ILE A 105 -10.59 -17.95 -9.26
CA ILE A 105 -10.48 -16.78 -8.39
C ILE A 105 -9.26 -16.93 -7.49
N LEU A 106 -8.43 -15.88 -7.45
CA LEU A 106 -7.39 -15.74 -6.44
C LEU A 106 -7.83 -14.71 -5.40
N TYR A 107 -7.93 -15.12 -4.15
CA TYR A 107 -8.17 -14.20 -3.04
C TYR A 107 -6.86 -13.67 -2.46
N PHE A 108 -6.52 -12.43 -2.79
CA PHE A 108 -5.40 -11.71 -2.19
C PHE A 108 -5.84 -11.11 -0.84
N VAL A 109 -5.35 -11.66 0.27
CA VAL A 109 -5.83 -11.34 1.62
C VAL A 109 -5.41 -9.94 2.07
N GLY A 110 -4.18 -9.56 1.80
CA GLY A 110 -3.59 -8.29 2.23
C GLY A 110 -3.14 -8.26 3.70
N CYS A 111 -2.19 -7.37 4.00
CA CYS A 111 -1.52 -7.33 5.30
C CYS A 111 -2.47 -6.96 6.46
N THR A 112 -3.34 -5.96 6.26
CA THR A 112 -4.25 -5.50 7.32
C THR A 112 -5.22 -6.60 7.74
N THR A 113 -5.82 -7.25 6.76
CA THR A 113 -6.76 -8.35 6.99
C THR A 113 -6.07 -9.55 7.62
N ALA A 114 -4.87 -9.91 7.12
CA ALA A 114 -4.14 -11.06 7.65
C ALA A 114 -3.70 -10.90 9.11
N TYR A 115 -3.15 -9.72 9.47
CA TYR A 115 -2.51 -9.55 10.79
C TYR A 115 -3.40 -8.85 11.82
N LYS A 116 -4.30 -7.96 11.40
CA LYS A 116 -5.09 -7.11 12.32
C LYS A 116 -6.56 -7.49 12.37
N HIS A 117 -7.11 -7.98 11.25
CA HIS A 117 -8.54 -8.29 11.11
C HIS A 117 -8.79 -9.65 10.45
N PRO A 118 -8.24 -10.76 11.01
CA PRO A 118 -8.39 -12.11 10.43
C PRO A 118 -9.85 -12.56 10.33
N GLU A 119 -10.74 -12.00 11.15
CA GLU A 119 -12.18 -12.24 11.08
C GLU A 119 -12.79 -11.84 9.73
N ILE A 120 -12.28 -10.77 9.11
CA ILE A 120 -12.74 -10.32 7.77
C ILE A 120 -12.36 -11.36 6.72
N ALA A 121 -11.09 -11.82 6.71
CA ALA A 121 -10.64 -12.83 5.77
C ALA A 121 -11.41 -14.15 5.94
N ASN A 122 -11.61 -14.59 7.20
CA ASN A 122 -12.36 -15.80 7.50
C ASN A 122 -13.81 -15.71 7.02
N SER A 123 -14.46 -14.54 7.18
CA SER A 123 -15.83 -14.32 6.68
C SER A 123 -15.89 -14.39 5.14
N ILE A 124 -14.89 -13.80 4.44
CA ILE A 124 -14.81 -13.88 2.97
C ILE A 124 -14.60 -15.33 2.53
N ILE A 125 -13.71 -16.08 3.19
CA ILE A 125 -13.48 -17.50 2.91
C ILE A 125 -14.75 -18.32 3.12
N ASP A 126 -15.48 -18.07 4.20
CA ASP A 126 -16.74 -18.77 4.49
C ASP A 126 -17.82 -18.45 3.44
N ILE A 127 -17.94 -17.18 2.99
CA ILE A 127 -18.85 -16.77 1.92
C ILE A 127 -18.50 -17.46 0.61
N MET A 128 -17.22 -17.47 0.22
CA MET A 128 -16.77 -18.10 -1.02
C MET A 128 -17.03 -19.63 -1.02
N LYS A 129 -16.83 -20.29 0.13
CA LYS A 129 -17.17 -21.70 0.31
C LYS A 129 -18.67 -21.97 0.21
N LEU A 130 -19.51 -21.11 0.81
CA LEU A 130 -20.96 -21.22 0.75
C LEU A 130 -21.49 -20.99 -0.68
N ALA A 131 -20.81 -20.14 -1.45
CA ALA A 131 -21.13 -19.89 -2.86
C ALA A 131 -20.58 -20.96 -3.82
N ASP A 132 -19.94 -22.01 -3.31
CA ASP A 132 -19.26 -23.06 -4.08
C ASP A 132 -18.27 -22.48 -5.12
N ALA A 133 -17.62 -21.35 -4.78
CA ALA A 133 -16.69 -20.68 -5.67
C ALA A 133 -15.36 -21.46 -5.80
N ASP A 134 -14.84 -21.56 -7.02
CA ASP A 134 -13.50 -22.11 -7.25
C ASP A 134 -12.42 -21.05 -6.99
N PHE A 135 -11.86 -21.04 -5.77
CA PHE A 135 -10.88 -20.04 -5.35
C PHE A 135 -9.67 -20.62 -4.65
N THR A 136 -8.58 -19.85 -4.67
CA THR A 136 -7.32 -20.16 -3.98
C THR A 136 -6.74 -18.91 -3.32
N LEU A 137 -5.66 -19.10 -2.54
CA LEU A 137 -4.87 -18.04 -1.92
C LEU A 137 -3.38 -18.23 -2.27
N LEU A 138 -2.62 -17.15 -2.29
CA LEU A 138 -1.15 -17.23 -2.47
C LEU A 138 -0.42 -17.87 -1.28
N ALA A 139 -1.08 -17.99 -0.14
CA ALA A 139 -0.52 -18.54 1.09
C ALA A 139 0.84 -17.89 1.44
N ASP A 140 1.89 -18.68 1.67
CA ASP A 140 3.21 -18.19 2.11
C ASP A 140 3.91 -17.32 1.06
N SER A 141 3.45 -17.32 -0.20
CA SER A 141 4.00 -16.49 -1.26
C SER A 141 3.48 -15.06 -1.23
N GLU A 142 2.37 -14.79 -0.51
CA GLU A 142 1.80 -13.45 -0.47
C GLU A 142 2.67 -12.49 0.34
N GLN A 143 3.05 -11.37 -0.28
CA GLN A 143 3.74 -10.25 0.35
C GLN A 143 2.86 -9.01 0.40
N CYS A 144 3.34 -7.92 1.02
CA CYS A 144 2.65 -6.63 1.00
C CYS A 144 2.37 -6.19 -0.45
N CYS A 145 1.17 -5.67 -0.70
CA CYS A 145 0.79 -5.14 -2.03
C CYS A 145 1.58 -3.89 -2.47
N GLY A 146 2.42 -3.32 -1.60
CA GLY A 146 3.21 -2.12 -1.89
C GLY A 146 2.46 -0.79 -1.74
N SER A 147 1.13 -0.80 -1.63
CA SER A 147 0.33 0.44 -1.53
C SER A 147 0.78 1.41 -0.42
N PRO A 148 1.10 0.97 0.81
CA PRO A 148 1.63 1.88 1.83
C PRO A 148 2.95 2.55 1.42
N LEU A 149 3.84 1.83 0.73
CA LEU A 149 5.11 2.37 0.27
C LEU A 149 4.92 3.40 -0.85
N ILE A 150 4.06 3.13 -1.85
CA ILE A 150 3.71 4.09 -2.90
C ILE A 150 3.19 5.39 -2.28
N ARG A 151 2.23 5.28 -1.35
CA ARG A 151 1.65 6.44 -0.67
C ARG A 151 2.65 7.23 0.18
N LEU A 152 3.74 6.60 0.60
CA LEU A 152 4.85 7.27 1.33
C LEU A 152 5.93 7.84 0.40
N GLY A 153 5.86 7.60 -0.91
CA GLY A 153 6.85 8.04 -1.88
C GLY A 153 8.00 7.05 -2.12
N LEU A 154 7.87 5.83 -1.61
CA LEU A 154 8.84 4.73 -1.73
C LEU A 154 8.45 3.81 -2.89
N GLU A 155 8.34 4.39 -4.08
CA GLU A 155 7.81 3.69 -5.26
C GLU A 155 8.72 2.54 -5.74
N ASP A 156 10.03 2.72 -5.68
CA ASP A 156 10.99 1.72 -6.17
C ASP A 156 11.05 0.50 -5.24
N GLU A 157 10.88 0.71 -3.95
CA GLU A 157 10.73 -0.36 -2.96
C GLU A 157 9.39 -1.11 -3.13
N ALA A 158 8.33 -0.38 -3.43
CA ALA A 158 7.02 -0.98 -3.70
C ALA A 158 7.04 -1.86 -4.97
N LYS A 159 7.75 -1.46 -6.03
CA LYS A 159 7.86 -2.23 -7.28
C LYS A 159 8.39 -3.64 -7.06
N LYS A 160 9.32 -3.84 -6.12
CA LYS A 160 9.87 -5.17 -5.79
C LYS A 160 8.79 -6.11 -5.24
N LEU A 161 7.96 -5.60 -4.32
CA LEU A 161 6.84 -6.35 -3.74
C LEU A 161 5.76 -6.65 -4.78
N ILE A 162 5.46 -5.67 -5.63
CA ILE A 162 4.48 -5.81 -6.73
C ILE A 162 4.95 -6.85 -7.73
N ALA A 163 6.21 -6.81 -8.15
CA ALA A 163 6.79 -7.77 -9.08
C ALA A 163 6.69 -9.20 -8.53
N HIS A 164 7.10 -9.40 -7.27
CA HIS A 164 7.00 -10.71 -6.60
C HIS A 164 5.54 -11.23 -6.55
N ASN A 165 4.60 -10.39 -6.11
CA ASN A 165 3.20 -10.80 -6.05
C ASN A 165 2.63 -11.09 -7.45
N SER A 166 3.01 -10.30 -8.47
CA SER A 166 2.56 -10.51 -9.85
C SER A 166 3.09 -11.83 -10.41
N GLU A 167 4.34 -12.18 -10.14
CA GLU A 167 4.94 -13.47 -10.50
C GLU A 167 4.21 -14.62 -9.79
N ALA A 168 4.02 -14.51 -8.47
CA ALA A 168 3.32 -15.52 -7.69
C ALA A 168 1.83 -15.72 -8.05
N ILE A 169 1.20 -14.72 -8.68
CA ILE A 169 -0.18 -14.81 -9.18
C ILE A 169 -0.23 -15.55 -10.52
N ASN A 170 0.80 -15.39 -11.36
CA ASN A 170 0.83 -15.94 -12.71
C ASN A 170 1.37 -17.37 -12.78
N ASP A 171 2.05 -17.86 -11.73
CA ASP A 171 2.56 -19.23 -11.59
C ASP A 171 1.44 -20.22 -11.15
#